data_eee37ad6c724753dfe1b355604d0631d
#
_entry.id   eee37ad6c724753dfe1b355604d0631d
#
_cell.length_a   1.000
_cell.length_b   1.000
_cell.length_c   1.000
_cell.angle_alpha   90.00
_cell.angle_beta   90.00
_cell.angle_gamma   90.00
#
_symmetry.space_group_name_H-M   'P 1'
#
loop_
_entity.id
_entity.type
_entity.pdbx_description
1 polymer ?
#
loop_
_entity_poly.entity_id
_entity_poly.type
_entity_poly.pdbx_seq_one_letter_code
_entity_poly.pdbx_strand_id
1 'polypeptide(L)'
;MLTLLFAGCVSPAMAQEKTFDLKISHWVPASHPLQKAFEDWGAAVEKESGGTIHYKVFPAQQLGKAFDHYDMARDGIADLTYVNPGYQPGRFPIIGAGELPFLMSSAKGGSMALDAWYRKYAEKEMKDVKFCLAFIHAPSSFHSRTKRIVVPEDIRGMKIRPADATIANFVTQLGGTNVQASAPEVRDIIERGVADAVTFPWGSLVLFGIDKVTKYQMDAPFYVPTFVFVMNKDKYNQMSERQKKAIDNNCNTEAAGRVGEPWGMFEDAGLDKVKAEPGQEVYRLTPEQIASWKKASEPLIKTWADGVRRAGADPDAAMAELRATLTQYNALTQ
;
A
#
# COMPACT_ATOMS: atom_id res chain seq x y z
N MET A 1 31.79 73.64 -4.41
CA MET A 1 30.90 72.83 -3.56
C MET A 1 30.42 71.72 -4.39
N LEU A 2 31.01 70.53 -4.17
CA LEU A 2 30.69 69.29 -4.99
C LEU A 2 29.87 68.37 -4.06
N THR A 3 28.61 68.21 -4.37
CA THR A 3 27.68 67.36 -3.61
C THR A 3 27.73 65.94 -4.18
N LEU A 4 28.38 65.01 -3.45
CA LEU A 4 28.33 63.57 -3.78
C LEU A 4 26.98 62.99 -3.34
N LEU A 5 26.17 62.57 -4.34
CA LEU A 5 24.99 61.74 -4.11
C LEU A 5 25.44 60.28 -3.90
N PHE A 6 25.30 59.77 -2.67
CA PHE A 6 25.37 58.33 -2.40
C PHE A 6 24.05 57.67 -2.82
N ALA A 7 24.06 56.95 -3.92
CA ALA A 7 22.99 56.03 -4.29
C ALA A 7 23.12 54.75 -3.42
N GLY A 8 22.31 54.64 -2.36
CA GLY A 8 22.21 53.44 -1.56
C GLY A 8 21.53 52.33 -2.37
N CYS A 9 22.28 51.31 -2.77
CA CYS A 9 21.70 50.05 -3.28
C CYS A 9 20.92 49.37 -2.15
N VAL A 10 19.61 49.54 -2.15
CA VAL A 10 18.71 48.72 -1.33
C VAL A 10 18.64 47.34 -2.00
N SER A 11 19.45 46.37 -1.52
CA SER A 11 19.26 44.96 -1.89
C SER A 11 17.88 44.53 -1.37
N PRO A 12 16.99 43.95 -2.21
CA PRO A 12 15.75 43.41 -1.71
C PRO A 12 16.10 42.31 -0.69
N ALA A 13 15.68 42.49 0.56
CA ALA A 13 15.74 41.42 1.55
C ALA A 13 14.89 40.29 1.00
N MET A 14 15.54 39.20 0.52
CA MET A 14 14.85 37.98 0.20
C MET A 14 14.20 37.50 1.50
N ALA A 15 12.87 37.58 1.56
CA ALA A 15 12.12 37.02 2.69
C ALA A 15 12.57 35.56 2.86
N GLN A 16 13.08 35.23 4.04
CA GLN A 16 13.52 33.88 4.34
C GLN A 16 12.35 32.93 4.16
N GLU A 17 12.51 31.94 3.30
CA GLU A 17 11.45 30.95 3.01
C GLU A 17 11.10 30.19 4.30
N LYS A 18 9.80 30.02 4.56
CA LYS A 18 9.34 29.27 5.74
C LYS A 18 9.83 27.83 5.67
N THR A 19 10.42 27.33 6.75
CA THR A 19 10.82 25.93 6.86
C THR A 19 9.67 25.05 7.34
N PHE A 20 9.69 23.77 6.96
CA PHE A 20 8.73 22.76 7.37
C PHE A 20 9.44 21.54 7.93
N ASP A 21 8.96 21.03 9.09
CA ASP A 21 9.35 19.77 9.67
C ASP A 21 8.21 18.77 9.44
N LEU A 22 8.39 17.84 8.50
CA LEU A 22 7.37 16.87 8.12
C LEU A 22 7.41 15.63 9.00
N LYS A 23 6.27 15.24 9.56
CA LYS A 23 6.05 14.00 10.27
C LYS A 23 5.56 12.95 9.26
N ILE A 24 6.37 11.93 8.98
CA ILE A 24 6.02 10.78 8.15
C ILE A 24 5.65 9.62 9.06
N SER A 25 4.41 9.13 9.01
CA SER A 25 3.93 8.05 9.86
C SER A 25 3.66 6.78 9.08
N HIS A 26 4.12 5.65 9.64
CA HIS A 26 3.75 4.33 9.16
C HIS A 26 3.58 3.33 10.31
N TRP A 27 2.90 2.21 10.04
CA TRP A 27 2.53 1.24 11.05
C TRP A 27 3.36 -0.05 11.05
N VAL A 28 4.29 -0.22 10.09
CA VAL A 28 5.20 -1.37 10.07
C VAL A 28 6.39 -1.15 11.01
N PRO A 29 7.06 -2.23 11.48
CA PRO A 29 8.29 -2.11 12.27
C PRO A 29 9.38 -1.34 11.53
N ALA A 30 10.30 -0.69 12.28
CA ALA A 30 11.42 0.05 11.70
C ALA A 30 12.40 -0.82 10.88
N SER A 31 12.38 -2.14 11.07
CA SER A 31 13.17 -3.10 10.27
C SER A 31 12.52 -3.46 8.92
N HIS A 32 11.31 -2.99 8.65
CA HIS A 32 10.64 -3.20 7.37
C HIS A 32 11.23 -2.31 6.27
N PRO A 33 11.35 -2.77 5.00
CA PRO A 33 11.90 -1.97 3.88
C PRO A 33 11.27 -0.60 3.68
N LEU A 34 10.00 -0.44 4.02
CA LEU A 34 9.30 0.85 3.92
C LEU A 34 9.88 1.94 4.82
N GLN A 35 10.51 1.60 5.96
CA GLN A 35 11.21 2.59 6.78
C GLN A 35 12.26 3.33 5.94
N LYS A 36 13.17 2.55 5.33
CA LYS A 36 14.21 3.12 4.48
C LYS A 36 13.63 3.82 3.24
N ALA A 37 12.60 3.28 2.61
CA ALA A 37 11.98 3.90 1.45
C ALA A 37 11.42 5.30 1.78
N PHE A 38 10.81 5.48 2.94
CA PHE A 38 10.31 6.80 3.38
C PHE A 38 11.43 7.73 3.86
N GLU A 39 12.49 7.20 4.45
CA GLU A 39 13.71 7.97 4.75
C GLU A 39 14.37 8.48 3.46
N ASP A 40 14.52 7.63 2.44
CA ASP A 40 15.09 8.00 1.14
C ASP A 40 14.22 9.04 0.43
N TRP A 41 12.89 8.89 0.49
CA TRP A 41 11.94 9.88 -0.02
C TRP A 41 12.11 11.22 0.70
N GLY A 42 12.15 11.22 2.02
CA GLY A 42 12.32 12.43 2.82
C GLY A 42 13.65 13.14 2.56
N ALA A 43 14.75 12.37 2.46
CA ALA A 43 16.07 12.90 2.14
C ALA A 43 16.14 13.54 0.74
N ALA A 44 15.44 12.95 -0.25
CA ALA A 44 15.35 13.53 -1.59
C ALA A 44 14.60 14.86 -1.57
N VAL A 45 13.46 14.93 -0.87
CA VAL A 45 12.68 16.16 -0.70
C VAL A 45 13.48 17.24 0.03
N GLU A 46 14.18 16.89 1.13
CA GLU A 46 15.03 17.82 1.88
C GLU A 46 16.12 18.42 0.97
N LYS A 47 16.82 17.58 0.21
CA LYS A 47 17.82 18.00 -0.75
C LYS A 47 17.26 18.92 -1.84
N GLU A 48 16.13 18.55 -2.47
CA GLU A 48 15.54 19.33 -3.56
C GLU A 48 14.92 20.66 -3.08
N SER A 49 14.41 20.70 -1.86
CA SER A 49 13.92 21.93 -1.23
C SER A 49 15.06 22.86 -0.79
N GLY A 50 16.33 22.45 -0.92
CA GLY A 50 17.49 23.20 -0.43
C GLY A 50 17.52 23.32 1.10
N GLY A 51 17.06 22.28 1.82
CA GLY A 51 17.05 22.23 3.28
C GLY A 51 15.93 23.06 3.92
N THR A 52 14.90 23.46 3.17
CA THR A 52 13.74 24.18 3.74
C THR A 52 12.60 23.25 4.13
N ILE A 53 12.67 21.96 3.75
CA ILE A 53 11.81 20.90 4.23
C ILE A 53 12.68 19.86 4.92
N HIS A 54 12.47 19.66 6.21
CA HIS A 54 13.03 18.58 7.01
C HIS A 54 11.98 17.51 7.23
N TYR A 55 12.39 16.32 7.66
CA TYR A 55 11.46 15.22 7.91
C TYR A 55 11.88 14.38 9.10
N LYS A 56 10.90 13.68 9.66
CA LYS A 56 11.12 12.62 10.65
C LYS A 56 10.13 11.50 10.42
N VAL A 57 10.63 10.25 10.36
CA VAL A 57 9.81 9.04 10.21
C VAL A 57 9.42 8.51 11.59
N PHE A 58 8.15 8.17 11.75
CA PHE A 58 7.54 7.60 12.95
C PHE A 58 6.98 6.22 12.63
N PRO A 59 7.74 5.13 12.87
CA PRO A 59 7.36 3.76 12.58
C PRO A 59 6.42 3.16 13.64
N ALA A 60 5.98 1.92 13.39
CA ALA A 60 5.35 1.05 14.37
C ALA A 60 4.18 1.69 15.13
N GLN A 61 3.32 2.42 14.42
CA GLN A 61 2.12 3.07 14.99
C GLN A 61 2.42 4.12 16.08
N GLN A 62 3.60 4.74 16.08
CA GLN A 62 3.96 5.74 17.11
C GLN A 62 3.02 6.94 17.14
N LEU A 63 2.43 7.34 16.02
CA LEU A 63 1.50 8.48 15.96
C LEU A 63 0.02 8.07 15.93
N GLY A 64 -0.28 6.80 15.64
CA GLY A 64 -1.65 6.29 15.58
C GLY A 64 -1.75 4.89 14.97
N LYS A 65 -2.90 4.26 15.11
CA LYS A 65 -3.15 2.90 14.63
C LYS A 65 -3.21 2.83 13.11
N ALA A 66 -2.92 1.65 12.54
CA ALA A 66 -2.89 1.43 11.10
C ALA A 66 -4.20 1.82 10.38
N PHE A 67 -5.35 1.56 11.00
CA PHE A 67 -6.66 1.92 10.45
C PHE A 67 -6.89 3.43 10.33
N ASP A 68 -6.19 4.25 11.12
CA ASP A 68 -6.45 5.68 11.25
C ASP A 68 -5.58 6.53 10.31
N HIS A 69 -4.60 5.93 9.61
CA HIS A 69 -3.56 6.67 8.90
C HIS A 69 -4.07 7.61 7.80
N TYR A 70 -5.18 7.27 7.10
CA TYR A 70 -5.77 8.21 6.15
C TYR A 70 -6.32 9.46 6.85
N ASP A 71 -7.07 9.26 7.91
CA ASP A 71 -7.67 10.36 8.68
C ASP A 71 -6.59 11.17 9.42
N MET A 72 -5.50 10.53 9.86
CA MET A 72 -4.34 11.23 10.45
C MET A 72 -3.69 12.21 9.47
N ALA A 73 -3.57 11.85 8.18
CA ALA A 73 -3.08 12.78 7.16
C ALA A 73 -4.10 13.89 6.89
N ARG A 74 -5.38 13.55 6.74
CA ARG A 74 -6.45 14.54 6.56
C ARG A 74 -6.45 15.56 7.69
N ASP A 75 -6.37 15.13 8.92
CA ASP A 75 -6.53 15.97 10.13
C ASP A 75 -5.20 16.60 10.60
N GLY A 76 -4.08 16.33 9.91
CA GLY A 76 -2.76 16.92 10.22
C GLY A 76 -2.09 16.37 11.48
N ILE A 77 -2.50 15.20 11.98
CA ILE A 77 -1.82 14.48 13.08
C ILE A 77 -0.41 14.07 12.62
N ALA A 78 -0.33 13.55 11.39
CA ALA A 78 0.91 13.38 10.64
C ALA A 78 0.83 14.15 9.33
N ASP A 79 1.97 14.61 8.80
CA ASP A 79 2.00 15.36 7.54
C ASP A 79 1.96 14.43 6.33
N LEU A 80 2.57 13.25 6.43
CA LEU A 80 2.45 12.17 5.44
C LEU A 80 2.19 10.84 6.14
N THR A 81 1.39 9.99 5.48
CA THR A 81 1.05 8.68 6.03
C THR A 81 1.05 7.58 4.98
N TYR A 82 1.47 6.40 5.43
CA TYR A 82 1.34 5.14 4.71
C TYR A 82 -0.03 4.50 5.01
N VAL A 83 -0.86 4.35 3.99
CA VAL A 83 -2.25 3.91 4.12
C VAL A 83 -2.49 2.62 3.35
N ASN A 84 -3.23 1.68 3.94
CA ASN A 84 -3.91 0.61 3.23
C ASN A 84 -5.38 1.02 3.02
N PRO A 85 -5.80 1.42 1.80
CA PRO A 85 -7.18 1.82 1.52
C PRO A 85 -8.18 0.69 1.80
N GLY A 86 -7.78 -0.57 1.64
CA GLY A 86 -8.59 -1.75 1.93
C GLY A 86 -8.91 -1.95 3.42
N TYR A 87 -8.29 -1.19 4.33
CA TYR A 87 -8.67 -1.17 5.75
C TYR A 87 -9.95 -0.35 6.01
N GLN A 88 -10.45 0.38 5.03
CA GLN A 88 -11.65 1.20 5.13
C GLN A 88 -12.70 0.75 4.09
N PRO A 89 -13.41 -0.37 4.33
CA PRO A 89 -14.33 -0.96 3.36
C PRO A 89 -15.33 0.05 2.78
N GLY A 90 -15.42 0.09 1.44
CA GLY A 90 -16.36 0.95 0.72
C GLY A 90 -15.96 2.43 0.59
N ARG A 91 -14.88 2.88 1.25
CA ARG A 91 -14.44 4.29 1.17
C ARG A 91 -13.67 4.59 -0.12
N PHE A 92 -12.88 3.64 -0.60
CA PHE A 92 -11.99 3.79 -1.75
C PHE A 92 -12.21 2.66 -2.79
N PRO A 93 -13.39 2.61 -3.43
CA PRO A 93 -13.71 1.50 -4.32
C PRO A 93 -12.88 1.49 -5.61
N ILE A 94 -12.42 2.65 -6.14
CA ILE A 94 -11.73 2.68 -7.43
C ILE A 94 -10.37 1.98 -7.31
N ILE A 95 -9.54 2.35 -6.32
CA ILE A 95 -8.22 1.74 -6.15
C ILE A 95 -8.30 0.24 -5.85
N GLY A 96 -9.43 -0.24 -5.31
CA GLY A 96 -9.70 -1.65 -5.05
C GLY A 96 -9.64 -2.54 -6.30
N ALA A 97 -9.62 -1.98 -7.53
CA ALA A 97 -9.33 -2.75 -8.74
C ALA A 97 -8.00 -3.50 -8.64
N GLY A 98 -6.99 -2.87 -8.03
CA GLY A 98 -5.67 -3.47 -7.85
C GLY A 98 -5.65 -4.69 -6.93
N GLU A 99 -6.67 -4.84 -6.06
CA GLU A 99 -6.78 -5.94 -5.10
C GLU A 99 -7.45 -7.19 -5.66
N LEU A 100 -7.98 -7.11 -6.91
CA LEU A 100 -8.63 -8.26 -7.54
C LEU A 100 -7.63 -9.42 -7.71
N PRO A 101 -8.01 -10.64 -7.31
CA PRO A 101 -7.13 -11.81 -7.38
C PRO A 101 -6.57 -12.07 -8.78
N PHE A 102 -5.33 -12.53 -8.84
CA PHE A 102 -4.63 -12.91 -10.08
C PHE A 102 -4.49 -11.79 -11.11
N LEU A 103 -4.48 -10.53 -10.68
CA LEU A 103 -4.36 -9.40 -11.61
C LEU A 103 -2.92 -8.93 -11.81
N MET A 104 -2.15 -8.82 -10.73
CA MET A 104 -0.79 -8.26 -10.75
C MET A 104 0.29 -9.30 -10.44
N SER A 105 1.42 -9.25 -11.15
CA SER A 105 2.48 -10.27 -11.11
C SER A 105 3.79 -9.81 -10.45
N SER A 106 4.04 -8.52 -10.29
CA SER A 106 5.31 -8.01 -9.78
C SER A 106 5.16 -6.73 -8.96
N ALA A 107 5.98 -6.56 -7.92
CA ALA A 107 5.94 -5.40 -7.04
C ALA A 107 6.34 -4.11 -7.74
N LYS A 108 7.49 -4.07 -8.44
CA LYS A 108 7.98 -2.87 -9.13
C LYS A 108 7.04 -2.42 -10.24
N GLY A 109 6.79 -3.30 -11.22
CA GLY A 109 5.94 -2.98 -12.35
C GLY A 109 4.50 -2.71 -11.94
N GLY A 110 3.96 -3.50 -10.99
CA GLY A 110 2.62 -3.30 -10.44
C GLY A 110 2.47 -1.98 -9.69
N SER A 111 3.48 -1.57 -8.91
CA SER A 111 3.50 -0.25 -8.25
C SER A 111 3.50 0.88 -9.27
N MET A 112 4.35 0.80 -10.31
CA MET A 112 4.38 1.81 -11.36
C MET A 112 3.06 1.87 -12.14
N ALA A 113 2.48 0.72 -12.48
CA ALA A 113 1.22 0.65 -13.19
C ALA A 113 0.05 1.19 -12.35
N LEU A 114 -0.03 0.78 -11.08
CA LEU A 114 -1.07 1.24 -10.15
C LEU A 114 -0.98 2.75 -9.95
N ASP A 115 0.21 3.29 -9.71
CA ASP A 115 0.42 4.73 -9.51
C ASP A 115 0.04 5.53 -10.76
N ALA A 116 0.54 5.15 -11.94
CA ALA A 116 0.25 5.84 -13.19
C ALA A 116 -1.25 5.87 -13.51
N TRP A 117 -1.93 4.75 -13.30
CA TRP A 117 -3.38 4.64 -13.49
C TRP A 117 -4.17 5.42 -12.44
N TYR A 118 -3.82 5.24 -11.15
CA TYR A 118 -4.64 5.76 -10.07
C TYR A 118 -4.56 7.30 -9.92
N ARG A 119 -3.47 7.94 -10.36
CA ARG A 119 -3.35 9.41 -10.40
C ARG A 119 -4.54 10.09 -11.06
N LYS A 120 -5.15 9.48 -12.06
CA LYS A 120 -6.34 9.97 -12.76
C LYS A 120 -7.58 10.03 -11.85
N TYR A 121 -7.64 9.14 -10.85
CA TYR A 121 -8.81 8.96 -9.98
C TYR A 121 -8.58 9.50 -8.56
N ALA A 122 -7.33 9.64 -8.14
CA ALA A 122 -6.95 9.95 -6.77
C ALA A 122 -7.55 11.26 -6.24
N GLU A 123 -7.58 12.32 -7.04
CA GLU A 123 -8.16 13.62 -6.61
C GLU A 123 -9.66 13.52 -6.30
N LYS A 124 -10.37 12.64 -7.00
CA LYS A 124 -11.80 12.42 -6.77
C LYS A 124 -12.03 11.51 -5.58
N GLU A 125 -11.29 10.42 -5.49
CA GLU A 125 -11.51 9.38 -4.48
C GLU A 125 -10.89 9.77 -3.13
N MET A 126 -9.72 10.43 -3.12
CA MET A 126 -8.98 10.85 -1.93
C MET A 126 -8.91 12.38 -1.80
N LYS A 127 -10.03 13.05 -2.06
CA LYS A 127 -10.14 14.54 -2.16
C LYS A 127 -9.69 15.29 -0.92
N ASP A 128 -9.67 14.64 0.25
CA ASP A 128 -9.38 15.25 1.54
C ASP A 128 -7.86 15.33 1.83
N VAL A 129 -7.04 14.69 1.00
CA VAL A 129 -5.57 14.67 1.12
C VAL A 129 -4.90 15.02 -0.20
N LYS A 130 -3.61 15.31 -0.18
CA LYS A 130 -2.75 15.36 -1.37
C LYS A 130 -2.23 13.94 -1.64
N PHE A 131 -2.65 13.35 -2.73
CA PHE A 131 -2.10 12.09 -3.19
C PHE A 131 -0.63 12.24 -3.60
N CYS A 132 0.23 11.33 -3.16
CA CYS A 132 1.65 11.28 -3.52
C CYS A 132 1.95 10.03 -4.36
N LEU A 133 1.83 8.84 -3.80
CA LEU A 133 2.16 7.58 -4.46
C LEU A 133 1.07 6.52 -4.24
N ALA A 134 0.92 5.62 -5.22
CA ALA A 134 0.28 4.32 -5.02
C ALA A 134 1.27 3.20 -5.32
N PHE A 135 1.29 2.14 -4.53
CA PHE A 135 2.24 1.04 -4.70
C PHE A 135 1.70 -0.27 -4.09
N ILE A 136 2.37 -1.37 -4.40
CA ILE A 136 2.06 -2.72 -3.92
C ILE A 136 3.32 -3.44 -3.48
N HIS A 137 3.17 -4.53 -2.76
CA HIS A 137 4.23 -5.53 -2.56
C HIS A 137 4.14 -6.68 -3.58
N ALA A 138 5.01 -7.69 -3.48
CA ALA A 138 4.93 -8.91 -4.28
C ALA A 138 3.61 -9.67 -4.03
N PRO A 139 3.09 -10.43 -5.00
CA PRO A 139 1.89 -11.23 -4.82
C PRO A 139 1.97 -12.16 -3.60
N SER A 140 0.87 -12.27 -2.90
CA SER A 140 0.72 -12.92 -1.60
C SER A 140 -0.31 -14.04 -1.65
N SER A 141 -0.43 -14.78 -0.55
CA SER A 141 -1.26 -15.96 -0.48
C SER A 141 -1.94 -16.15 0.88
N PHE A 142 -2.59 -17.30 1.06
CA PHE A 142 -3.17 -17.75 2.32
C PHE A 142 -2.14 -18.53 3.16
N HIS A 143 -2.14 -18.25 4.45
CA HIS A 143 -1.35 -18.93 5.47
C HIS A 143 -2.28 -19.39 6.59
N SER A 144 -2.27 -20.70 6.89
CA SER A 144 -3.23 -21.30 7.82
C SER A 144 -2.56 -21.99 9.00
N ARG A 145 -3.18 -21.88 10.15
CA ARG A 145 -2.79 -22.60 11.37
C ARG A 145 -3.32 -24.03 11.38
N THR A 146 -4.49 -24.27 10.79
CA THR A 146 -5.30 -25.46 11.08
C THR A 146 -5.26 -26.53 9.98
N LYS A 147 -5.29 -26.12 8.70
CA LYS A 147 -5.33 -27.04 7.55
C LYS A 147 -4.82 -26.38 6.28
N ARG A 148 -4.49 -27.17 5.25
CA ARG A 148 -4.26 -26.65 3.89
C ARG A 148 -5.53 -25.99 3.36
N ILE A 149 -5.35 -24.91 2.59
CA ILE A 149 -6.37 -24.24 1.81
C ILE A 149 -6.00 -24.47 0.34
N VAL A 150 -6.67 -25.43 -0.32
CA VAL A 150 -6.28 -25.92 -1.65
C VAL A 150 -7.28 -25.48 -2.71
N VAL A 151 -8.57 -25.52 -2.39
CA VAL A 151 -9.68 -25.11 -3.25
C VAL A 151 -10.57 -24.09 -2.56
N PRO A 152 -11.36 -23.29 -3.29
CA PRO A 152 -12.23 -22.28 -2.69
C PRO A 152 -13.15 -22.79 -1.58
N GLU A 153 -13.62 -24.03 -1.71
CA GLU A 153 -14.53 -24.68 -0.76
C GLU A 153 -13.89 -24.88 0.63
N ASP A 154 -12.55 -24.94 0.71
CA ASP A 154 -11.82 -25.06 1.97
C ASP A 154 -11.99 -23.85 2.89
N ILE A 155 -12.37 -22.71 2.34
CA ILE A 155 -12.65 -21.46 3.07
C ILE A 155 -13.91 -21.56 3.92
N ARG A 156 -14.86 -22.42 3.52
CA ARG A 156 -16.14 -22.53 4.21
C ARG A 156 -15.98 -22.84 5.69
N GLY A 157 -16.58 -22.01 6.52
CA GLY A 157 -16.55 -22.15 7.99
C GLY A 157 -15.24 -21.73 8.66
N MET A 158 -14.18 -21.34 7.89
CA MET A 158 -12.95 -20.80 8.47
C MET A 158 -13.10 -19.35 8.87
N LYS A 159 -12.44 -18.97 9.95
CA LYS A 159 -12.25 -17.57 10.37
C LYS A 159 -10.94 -17.10 9.78
N ILE A 160 -11.00 -16.14 8.84
CA ILE A 160 -9.82 -15.69 8.10
C ILE A 160 -9.63 -14.19 8.27
N ARG A 161 -8.40 -13.77 8.55
CA ARG A 161 -8.01 -12.37 8.51
C ARG A 161 -7.57 -12.02 7.07
N PRO A 162 -8.37 -11.30 6.29
CA PRO A 162 -7.97 -10.81 4.97
C PRO A 162 -7.11 -9.54 5.09
N ALA A 163 -6.26 -9.30 4.09
CA ALA A 163 -5.38 -8.13 4.06
C ALA A 163 -6.09 -6.82 3.67
N ASP A 164 -7.22 -6.94 2.97
CA ASP A 164 -7.97 -5.83 2.39
C ASP A 164 -9.47 -6.16 2.26
N ALA A 165 -10.26 -5.16 1.85
CA ALA A 165 -11.71 -5.29 1.73
C ALA A 165 -12.15 -6.22 0.58
N THR A 166 -11.39 -6.31 -0.49
CA THR A 166 -11.69 -7.19 -1.63
C THR A 166 -11.57 -8.65 -1.23
N ILE A 167 -10.48 -9.01 -0.54
CA ILE A 167 -10.29 -10.37 -0.02
C ILE A 167 -11.26 -10.66 1.13
N ALA A 168 -11.65 -9.67 1.95
CA ALA A 168 -12.70 -9.82 2.95
C ALA A 168 -14.05 -10.23 2.32
N ASN A 169 -14.43 -9.57 1.23
CA ASN A 169 -15.63 -9.91 0.45
C ASN A 169 -15.51 -11.33 -0.14
N PHE A 170 -14.34 -11.69 -0.64
CA PHE A 170 -14.09 -13.03 -1.19
C PHE A 170 -14.24 -14.12 -0.13
N VAL A 171 -13.61 -13.96 1.01
CA VAL A 171 -13.76 -14.90 2.15
C VAL A 171 -15.24 -15.09 2.51
N THR A 172 -15.99 -14.00 2.62
CA THR A 172 -17.43 -14.04 2.94
C THR A 172 -18.24 -14.74 1.86
N GLN A 173 -17.96 -14.45 0.57
CA GLN A 173 -18.60 -15.09 -0.58
C GLN A 173 -18.40 -16.61 -0.58
N LEU A 174 -17.25 -17.10 -0.15
CA LEU A 174 -16.92 -18.52 -0.06
C LEU A 174 -17.45 -19.19 1.23
N GLY A 175 -18.20 -18.48 2.07
CA GLY A 175 -18.80 -19.01 3.30
C GLY A 175 -17.82 -19.05 4.48
N GLY A 176 -16.73 -18.31 4.42
CA GLY A 176 -15.84 -18.03 5.55
C GLY A 176 -16.31 -16.84 6.39
N THR A 177 -15.69 -16.67 7.54
CA THR A 177 -15.90 -15.51 8.42
C THR A 177 -14.70 -14.56 8.31
N ASN A 178 -14.95 -13.32 7.92
CA ASN A 178 -13.95 -12.27 7.93
C ASN A 178 -13.63 -11.81 9.35
N VAL A 179 -12.35 -11.89 9.74
CA VAL A 179 -11.83 -11.35 11.01
C VAL A 179 -11.02 -10.10 10.70
N GLN A 180 -11.59 -8.93 10.94
CA GLN A 180 -10.93 -7.67 10.66
C GLN A 180 -9.85 -7.37 11.70
N ALA A 181 -8.61 -7.23 11.25
CA ALA A 181 -7.46 -6.83 12.06
C ALA A 181 -6.38 -6.17 11.18
N SER A 182 -5.65 -5.21 11.74
CA SER A 182 -4.49 -4.63 11.07
C SER A 182 -3.30 -5.59 11.07
N ALA A 183 -2.33 -5.39 10.16
CA ALA A 183 -1.17 -6.27 10.06
C ALA A 183 -0.39 -6.45 11.39
N PRO A 184 -0.16 -5.41 12.22
CA PRO A 184 0.50 -5.56 13.52
C PRO A 184 -0.25 -6.47 14.53
N GLU A 185 -1.55 -6.68 14.35
CA GLU A 185 -2.38 -7.46 15.28
C GLU A 185 -2.50 -8.95 14.87
N VAL A 186 -2.04 -9.30 13.65
CA VAL A 186 -2.32 -10.61 13.04
C VAL A 186 -1.76 -11.76 13.85
N ARG A 187 -0.51 -11.68 14.30
CA ARG A 187 0.11 -12.75 15.08
C ARG A 187 -0.74 -13.11 16.31
N ASP A 188 -1.14 -12.10 17.06
CA ASP A 188 -1.90 -12.28 18.29
C ASP A 188 -3.27 -12.95 18.05
N ILE A 189 -4.01 -12.51 17.02
CA ILE A 189 -5.32 -13.11 16.70
C ILE A 189 -5.23 -14.54 16.18
N ILE A 190 -4.16 -14.91 15.46
CA ILE A 190 -3.92 -16.30 15.01
C ILE A 190 -3.52 -17.16 16.22
N GLU A 191 -2.58 -16.70 17.03
CA GLU A 191 -2.10 -17.40 18.23
C GLU A 191 -3.23 -17.73 19.19
N ARG A 192 -4.12 -16.78 19.43
CA ARG A 192 -5.32 -16.94 20.29
C ARG A 192 -6.46 -17.74 19.64
N GLY A 193 -6.35 -18.12 18.37
CA GLY A 193 -7.41 -18.84 17.65
C GLY A 193 -8.64 -17.99 17.33
N VAL A 194 -8.52 -16.65 17.36
CA VAL A 194 -9.57 -15.73 16.89
C VAL A 194 -9.71 -15.86 15.37
N ALA A 195 -8.59 -16.08 14.64
CA ALA A 195 -8.60 -16.45 13.25
C ALA A 195 -7.84 -17.78 13.03
N ASP A 196 -8.26 -18.55 12.01
CA ASP A 196 -7.68 -19.83 11.62
C ASP A 196 -6.61 -19.66 10.55
N ALA A 197 -6.73 -18.60 9.74
CA ALA A 197 -5.82 -18.30 8.63
C ALA A 197 -5.75 -16.79 8.38
N VAL A 198 -4.75 -16.40 7.60
CA VAL A 198 -4.47 -15.02 7.20
C VAL A 198 -4.07 -14.98 5.73
N THR A 199 -4.33 -13.85 5.06
CA THR A 199 -3.64 -13.50 3.82
C THR A 199 -2.52 -12.53 4.11
N PHE A 200 -1.28 -12.88 3.68
CA PHE A 200 -0.08 -12.12 4.03
C PHE A 200 1.05 -12.35 3.01
N PRO A 201 2.02 -11.42 2.83
CA PRO A 201 3.20 -11.67 2.01
C PRO A 201 4.32 -12.33 2.83
N TRP A 202 5.24 -13.00 2.14
CA TRP A 202 6.19 -13.94 2.73
C TRP A 202 7.23 -13.33 3.68
N GLY A 203 7.88 -12.24 3.28
CA GLY A 203 8.88 -11.58 4.12
C GLY A 203 8.26 -10.97 5.36
N SER A 204 7.11 -10.34 5.18
CA SER A 204 6.31 -9.77 6.27
C SER A 204 5.73 -10.86 7.17
N LEU A 205 5.36 -12.05 6.63
CA LEU A 205 4.95 -13.21 7.44
C LEU A 205 6.01 -13.54 8.49
N VAL A 206 7.28 -13.57 8.08
CA VAL A 206 8.43 -13.82 8.98
C VAL A 206 8.68 -12.63 9.91
N LEU A 207 8.66 -11.40 9.38
CA LEU A 207 8.94 -10.19 10.15
C LEU A 207 7.96 -9.99 11.32
N PHE A 208 6.68 -10.26 11.09
CA PHE A 208 5.64 -10.17 12.13
C PHE A 208 5.53 -11.45 12.98
N GLY A 209 6.35 -12.48 12.72
CA GLY A 209 6.35 -13.74 13.45
C GLY A 209 5.07 -14.57 13.25
N ILE A 210 4.36 -14.35 12.14
CA ILE A 210 3.13 -15.07 11.81
C ILE A 210 3.46 -16.52 11.38
N ASP A 211 4.62 -16.74 10.78
CA ASP A 211 5.17 -18.06 10.49
C ASP A 211 5.26 -18.96 11.73
N LYS A 212 5.44 -18.41 12.91
CA LYS A 212 5.51 -19.16 14.18
C LYS A 212 4.14 -19.62 14.72
N VAL A 213 3.06 -19.06 14.19
CA VAL A 213 1.68 -19.34 14.61
C VAL A 213 0.81 -19.92 13.48
N THR A 214 1.38 -20.08 12.28
CA THR A 214 0.80 -20.77 11.12
C THR A 214 1.66 -21.96 10.72
N LYS A 215 1.08 -22.92 10.01
CA LYS A 215 1.77 -24.15 9.60
C LYS A 215 1.65 -24.42 8.11
N TYR A 216 0.50 -24.15 7.52
CA TYR A 216 0.18 -24.50 6.14
C TYR A 216 0.26 -23.24 5.27
N GLN A 217 1.20 -23.24 4.32
CA GLN A 217 1.59 -22.08 3.55
C GLN A 217 1.31 -22.31 2.07
N MET A 218 0.32 -21.62 1.50
CA MET A 218 0.00 -21.71 0.07
C MET A 218 1.05 -20.93 -0.74
N ASP A 219 1.80 -21.60 -1.60
CA ASP A 219 2.72 -20.97 -2.55
C ASP A 219 2.00 -20.72 -3.89
N ALA A 220 1.21 -19.66 -3.94
CA ALA A 220 0.49 -19.20 -5.14
C ALA A 220 0.42 -17.66 -5.16
N PRO A 221 0.67 -17.00 -6.31
CA PRO A 221 0.54 -15.54 -6.46
C PRO A 221 -0.94 -15.14 -6.55
N PHE A 222 -1.61 -15.09 -5.40
CA PHE A 222 -3.06 -15.00 -5.35
C PHE A 222 -3.58 -13.56 -5.46
N TYR A 223 -3.05 -12.61 -4.67
CA TYR A 223 -3.54 -11.24 -4.58
C TYR A 223 -2.40 -10.27 -4.20
N VAL A 224 -2.66 -8.99 -4.36
CA VAL A 224 -1.88 -7.91 -3.75
C VAL A 224 -2.84 -6.92 -3.09
N PRO A 225 -2.55 -6.39 -1.89
CA PRO A 225 -3.26 -5.21 -1.40
C PRO A 225 -2.69 -3.97 -2.06
N THR A 226 -3.51 -2.94 -2.16
CA THR A 226 -3.09 -1.62 -2.62
C THR A 226 -2.68 -0.76 -1.44
N PHE A 227 -1.68 0.09 -1.65
CA PHE A 227 -1.23 1.06 -0.66
C PHE A 227 -1.06 2.43 -1.28
N VAL A 228 -1.25 3.47 -0.46
CA VAL A 228 -0.97 4.83 -0.87
C VAL A 228 -0.11 5.55 0.16
N PHE A 229 0.69 6.50 -0.33
CA PHE A 229 1.37 7.50 0.47
C PHE A 229 0.70 8.84 0.20
N VAL A 230 0.14 9.43 1.23
CA VAL A 230 -0.67 10.64 1.12
C VAL A 230 -0.19 11.71 2.08
N MET A 231 -0.39 12.97 1.71
CA MET A 231 0.05 14.15 2.47
C MET A 231 -1.14 14.98 2.92
N ASN A 232 -1.01 15.60 4.09
CA ASN A 232 -1.94 16.62 4.55
C ASN A 232 -2.04 17.75 3.52
N LYS A 233 -3.26 18.02 3.06
CA LYS A 233 -3.52 18.98 1.97
C LYS A 233 -3.22 20.42 2.39
N ASP A 234 -3.55 20.78 3.61
CA ASP A 234 -3.31 22.14 4.11
C ASP A 234 -1.82 22.40 4.33
N LYS A 235 -1.07 21.40 4.80
CA LYS A 235 0.39 21.49 4.91
C LYS A 235 1.02 21.73 3.54
N TYR A 236 0.64 20.95 2.52
CA TYR A 236 1.12 21.13 1.14
C TYR A 236 0.76 22.51 0.60
N ASN A 237 -0.48 23.00 0.82
CA ASN A 237 -0.94 24.28 0.31
C ASN A 237 -0.19 25.47 0.93
N GLN A 238 0.34 25.35 2.15
CA GLN A 238 1.14 26.38 2.81
C GLN A 238 2.57 26.52 2.27
N MET A 239 3.02 25.55 1.45
CA MET A 239 4.37 25.50 0.89
C MET A 239 4.52 26.51 -0.26
N SER A 240 5.75 27.02 -0.45
CA SER A 240 6.12 27.75 -1.64
C SER A 240 6.09 26.87 -2.89
N GLU A 241 6.05 27.47 -4.07
CA GLU A 241 6.09 26.72 -5.34
C GLU A 241 7.35 25.88 -5.50
N ARG A 242 8.50 26.34 -4.96
CA ARG A 242 9.74 25.58 -4.93
C ARG A 242 9.62 24.34 -4.04
N GLN A 243 9.02 24.50 -2.86
CA GLN A 243 8.80 23.39 -1.92
C GLN A 243 7.77 22.40 -2.45
N LYS A 244 6.67 22.86 -3.03
CA LYS A 244 5.69 22.00 -3.71
C LYS A 244 6.33 21.20 -4.84
N LYS A 245 7.20 21.84 -5.63
CA LYS A 245 7.94 21.16 -6.71
C LYS A 245 8.85 20.05 -6.16
N ALA A 246 9.53 20.28 -5.01
CA ALA A 246 10.35 19.25 -4.36
C ALA A 246 9.50 18.05 -3.91
N ILE A 247 8.29 18.29 -3.37
CA ILE A 247 7.32 17.22 -3.06
C ILE A 247 6.88 16.50 -4.34
N ASP A 248 6.39 17.22 -5.35
CA ASP A 248 5.82 16.65 -6.57
C ASP A 248 6.83 15.87 -7.41
N ASN A 249 8.11 16.30 -7.45
CA ASN A 249 9.19 15.56 -8.10
C ASN A 249 9.46 14.19 -7.45
N ASN A 250 9.11 14.02 -6.18
CA ASN A 250 9.24 12.77 -5.44
C ASN A 250 7.90 12.03 -5.27
N CYS A 251 6.82 12.57 -5.84
CA CYS A 251 5.48 11.97 -5.88
C CYS A 251 5.13 11.61 -7.33
N ASN A 252 5.83 10.65 -7.93
CA ASN A 252 5.65 10.25 -9.33
C ASN A 252 5.75 8.72 -9.48
N THR A 253 5.44 8.23 -10.66
CA THR A 253 5.39 6.79 -10.97
C THR A 253 6.72 6.08 -10.76
N GLU A 254 7.86 6.71 -11.08
CA GLU A 254 9.18 6.13 -10.82
C GLU A 254 9.46 6.01 -9.32
N ALA A 255 9.00 6.99 -8.52
CA ALA A 255 9.10 6.92 -7.06
C ALA A 255 8.26 5.76 -6.50
N ALA A 256 7.07 5.49 -7.05
CA ALA A 256 6.27 4.34 -6.68
C ALA A 256 7.03 3.02 -6.93
N GLY A 257 7.70 2.91 -8.07
CA GLY A 257 8.58 1.76 -8.38
C GLY A 257 9.74 1.62 -7.40
N ARG A 258 10.39 2.73 -7.00
CA ARG A 258 11.47 2.74 -6.00
C ARG A 258 11.03 2.30 -4.61
N VAL A 259 9.75 2.52 -4.25
CA VAL A 259 9.17 2.02 -2.99
C VAL A 259 8.79 0.55 -3.10
N GLY A 260 8.17 0.13 -4.21
CA GLY A 260 7.66 -1.24 -4.39
C GLY A 260 8.77 -2.27 -4.61
N GLU A 261 9.83 -1.94 -5.35
CA GLU A 261 10.89 -2.90 -5.71
C GLU A 261 11.63 -3.49 -4.49
N PRO A 262 12.19 -2.69 -3.56
CA PRO A 262 12.87 -3.24 -2.38
C PRO A 262 11.92 -4.03 -1.48
N TRP A 263 10.67 -3.60 -1.40
CA TRP A 263 9.66 -4.35 -0.65
C TRP A 263 9.34 -5.68 -1.32
N GLY A 264 9.16 -5.72 -2.64
CA GLY A 264 8.97 -6.96 -3.37
C GLY A 264 10.11 -7.95 -3.16
N MET A 265 11.37 -7.50 -3.29
CA MET A 265 12.56 -8.33 -3.05
C MET A 265 12.61 -8.89 -1.61
N PHE A 266 12.20 -8.10 -0.64
CA PHE A 266 12.10 -8.53 0.76
C PHE A 266 11.03 -9.63 0.94
N GLU A 267 9.89 -9.48 0.28
CA GLU A 267 8.81 -10.48 0.35
C GLU A 267 9.23 -11.79 -0.34
N ASP A 268 9.84 -11.72 -1.52
CA ASP A 268 10.33 -12.91 -2.24
C ASP A 268 11.36 -13.69 -1.42
N ALA A 269 12.29 -13.00 -0.75
CA ALA A 269 13.27 -13.62 0.13
C ALA A 269 12.64 -14.31 1.37
N GLY A 270 11.42 -13.95 1.74
CA GLY A 270 10.69 -14.56 2.85
C GLY A 270 10.26 -15.98 2.58
N LEU A 271 9.91 -16.32 1.34
CA LEU A 271 9.50 -17.67 0.95
C LEU A 271 10.58 -18.72 1.27
N ASP A 272 11.84 -18.43 0.94
CA ASP A 272 12.93 -19.35 1.22
C ASP A 272 13.17 -19.54 2.72
N LYS A 273 13.00 -18.48 3.52
CA LYS A 273 13.08 -18.55 4.98
C LYS A 273 11.99 -19.46 5.55
N VAL A 274 10.74 -19.30 5.08
CA VAL A 274 9.62 -20.13 5.54
C VAL A 274 9.82 -21.59 5.11
N LYS A 275 10.32 -21.86 3.89
CA LYS A 275 10.65 -23.22 3.44
C LYS A 275 11.74 -23.89 4.28
N ALA A 276 12.70 -23.14 4.79
CA ALA A 276 13.79 -23.63 5.61
C ALA A 276 13.38 -23.85 7.09
N GLU A 277 12.26 -23.30 7.54
CA GLU A 277 11.82 -23.37 8.93
C GLU A 277 11.22 -24.77 9.24
N PRO A 278 11.73 -25.49 10.25
CA PRO A 278 11.18 -26.78 10.63
C PRO A 278 9.70 -26.73 11.02
N GLY A 279 8.91 -27.68 10.51
CA GLY A 279 7.49 -27.78 10.82
C GLY A 279 6.56 -26.97 9.91
N GLN A 280 7.13 -26.17 9.02
CA GLN A 280 6.36 -25.49 7.98
C GLN A 280 6.02 -26.42 6.83
N GLU A 281 4.83 -26.27 6.29
CA GLU A 281 4.35 -27.05 5.15
C GLU A 281 3.97 -26.09 4.01
N VAL A 282 4.95 -25.82 3.14
CA VAL A 282 4.76 -24.99 1.96
C VAL A 282 4.31 -25.88 0.81
N TYR A 283 3.17 -25.56 0.19
CA TYR A 283 2.57 -26.35 -0.89
C TYR A 283 2.14 -25.48 -2.06
N ARG A 284 2.24 -26.02 -3.27
CA ARG A 284 1.78 -25.40 -4.51
C ARG A 284 0.44 -25.95 -4.93
N LEU A 285 -0.33 -25.13 -5.59
CA LEU A 285 -1.58 -25.52 -6.22
C LEU A 285 -1.33 -26.06 -7.63
N THR A 286 -2.14 -27.06 -8.05
CA THR A 286 -2.14 -27.52 -9.44
C THR A 286 -2.78 -26.46 -10.36
N PRO A 287 -2.56 -26.52 -11.69
CA PRO A 287 -3.24 -25.63 -12.65
C PRO A 287 -4.77 -25.66 -12.51
N GLU A 288 -5.37 -26.84 -12.28
CA GLU A 288 -6.80 -27.00 -12.10
C GLU A 288 -7.32 -26.32 -10.83
N GLN A 289 -6.54 -26.40 -9.74
CA GLN A 289 -6.85 -25.71 -8.48
C GLN A 289 -6.77 -24.20 -8.67
N ILE A 290 -5.72 -23.69 -9.34
CA ILE A 290 -5.61 -22.27 -9.68
C ILE A 290 -6.79 -21.82 -10.54
N ALA A 291 -7.19 -22.62 -11.54
CA ALA A 291 -8.36 -22.33 -12.38
C ALA A 291 -9.66 -22.26 -11.56
N SER A 292 -9.84 -23.13 -10.57
CA SER A 292 -10.99 -23.09 -9.67
C SER A 292 -11.04 -21.80 -8.83
N TRP A 293 -9.88 -21.34 -8.34
CA TRP A 293 -9.74 -20.07 -7.61
C TRP A 293 -10.04 -18.86 -8.51
N LYS A 294 -9.49 -18.85 -9.74
CA LYS A 294 -9.77 -17.80 -10.73
C LYS A 294 -11.29 -17.70 -10.99
N LYS A 295 -11.95 -18.84 -11.25
CA LYS A 295 -13.39 -18.90 -11.47
C LYS A 295 -14.19 -18.41 -10.25
N ALA A 296 -13.83 -18.83 -9.05
CA ALA A 296 -14.50 -18.41 -7.82
C ALA A 296 -14.36 -16.90 -7.54
N SER A 297 -13.30 -16.25 -8.05
CA SER A 297 -13.06 -14.81 -7.87
C SER A 297 -13.81 -13.91 -8.88
N GLU A 298 -14.34 -14.46 -9.98
CA GLU A 298 -15.05 -13.67 -11.02
C GLU A 298 -16.15 -12.75 -10.46
N PRO A 299 -17.00 -13.17 -9.49
CA PRO A 299 -18.03 -12.28 -8.95
C PRO A 299 -17.49 -11.03 -8.24
N LEU A 300 -16.22 -11.03 -7.79
CA LEU A 300 -15.60 -9.85 -7.18
C LEU A 300 -15.49 -8.68 -8.16
N ILE A 301 -15.30 -8.97 -9.46
CA ILE A 301 -15.26 -7.94 -10.52
C ILE A 301 -16.57 -7.16 -10.53
N LYS A 302 -17.70 -7.85 -10.43
CA LYS A 302 -19.02 -7.20 -10.36
C LYS A 302 -19.18 -6.37 -9.10
N THR A 303 -18.77 -6.91 -7.94
CA THR A 303 -18.85 -6.21 -6.66
C THR A 303 -18.01 -4.93 -6.70
N TRP A 304 -16.78 -5.00 -7.22
CA TRP A 304 -15.92 -3.85 -7.44
C TRP A 304 -16.57 -2.83 -8.39
N ALA A 305 -17.05 -3.27 -9.56
CA ALA A 305 -17.68 -2.41 -10.57
C ALA A 305 -18.89 -1.65 -10.02
N ASP A 306 -19.72 -2.30 -9.19
CA ASP A 306 -20.85 -1.65 -8.53
C ASP A 306 -20.38 -0.57 -7.54
N GLY A 307 -19.26 -0.78 -6.85
CA GLY A 307 -18.61 0.23 -6.00
C GLY A 307 -18.12 1.44 -6.78
N VAL A 308 -17.44 1.19 -7.91
CA VAL A 308 -16.91 2.24 -8.81
C VAL A 308 -18.03 3.10 -9.40
N ARG A 309 -19.14 2.48 -9.83
CA ARG A 309 -20.32 3.21 -10.32
C ARG A 309 -20.91 4.13 -9.24
N ARG A 310 -21.03 3.65 -8.01
CA ARG A 310 -21.48 4.49 -6.87
C ARG A 310 -20.53 5.66 -6.60
N ALA A 311 -19.24 5.48 -6.82
CA ALA A 311 -18.24 6.57 -6.74
C ALA A 311 -18.28 7.50 -7.96
N GLY A 312 -19.18 7.25 -8.95
CA GLY A 312 -19.37 8.08 -10.13
C GLY A 312 -18.24 7.95 -11.15
N ALA A 313 -17.61 6.78 -11.26
CA ALA A 313 -16.64 6.44 -12.31
C ALA A 313 -17.18 5.28 -13.17
N ASP A 314 -16.60 5.13 -14.36
CA ASP A 314 -16.90 4.03 -15.27
C ASP A 314 -15.98 2.84 -14.95
N PRO A 315 -16.50 1.70 -14.46
CA PRO A 315 -15.67 0.57 -14.10
C PRO A 315 -15.05 -0.13 -15.32
N ASP A 316 -15.71 -0.14 -16.46
CA ASP A 316 -15.21 -0.81 -17.66
C ASP A 316 -14.02 -0.04 -18.23
N ALA A 317 -14.12 1.29 -18.31
CA ALA A 317 -13.01 2.16 -18.69
C ALA A 317 -11.86 2.07 -17.65
N ALA A 318 -12.17 2.13 -16.37
CA ALA A 318 -11.16 2.05 -15.31
C ALA A 318 -10.37 0.73 -15.34
N MET A 319 -11.06 -0.42 -15.55
CA MET A 319 -10.41 -1.72 -15.66
C MET A 319 -9.58 -1.84 -16.94
N ALA A 320 -10.10 -1.37 -18.08
CA ALA A 320 -9.35 -1.40 -19.33
C ALA A 320 -8.06 -0.59 -19.24
N GLU A 321 -8.11 0.61 -18.66
CA GLU A 321 -6.95 1.47 -18.42
C GLU A 321 -5.94 0.83 -17.45
N LEU A 322 -6.40 0.21 -16.36
CA LEU A 322 -5.52 -0.49 -15.42
C LEU A 322 -4.80 -1.65 -16.12
N ARG A 323 -5.51 -2.47 -16.88
CA ARG A 323 -4.89 -3.57 -17.63
C ARG A 323 -3.88 -3.09 -18.67
N ALA A 324 -4.16 -1.98 -19.35
CA ALA A 324 -3.23 -1.36 -20.29
C ALA A 324 -1.94 -0.89 -19.60
N THR A 325 -2.04 -0.22 -18.44
CA THR A 325 -0.86 0.20 -17.68
C THR A 325 -0.11 -1.00 -17.11
N LEU A 326 -0.78 -2.02 -16.60
CA LEU A 326 -0.14 -3.26 -16.14
C LEU A 326 0.63 -3.95 -17.27
N THR A 327 0.08 -3.98 -18.48
CA THR A 327 0.78 -4.50 -19.65
C THR A 327 2.00 -3.66 -20.00
N GLN A 328 1.88 -2.33 -20.00
CA GLN A 328 2.97 -1.39 -20.27
C GLN A 328 4.15 -1.59 -19.32
N TYR A 329 3.88 -1.87 -18.04
CA TYR A 329 4.91 -2.07 -17.01
C TYR A 329 5.26 -3.55 -16.77
N ASN A 330 4.84 -4.48 -17.66
CA ASN A 330 5.08 -5.93 -17.56
C ASN A 330 4.66 -6.51 -16.20
N ALA A 331 3.50 -6.10 -15.70
CA ALA A 331 2.98 -6.48 -14.38
C ALA A 331 1.59 -7.14 -14.41
N LEU A 332 1.00 -7.32 -15.61
CA LEU A 332 -0.25 -8.07 -15.75
C LEU A 332 0.04 -9.57 -15.63
N THR A 333 -0.71 -10.26 -14.76
CA THR A 333 -0.65 -11.73 -14.67
C THR A 333 -1.20 -12.35 -15.97
N GLN A 334 -0.48 -13.34 -16.49
CA GLN A 334 -0.86 -14.11 -17.69
C GLN A 334 -1.91 -15.18 -17.40
#